data_5a6a0e5eff6790eec09ebbdd9b1beea0
#
_entry.id   5a6a0e5eff6790eec09ebbdd9b1beea0
#
_cell.length_a   1.000
_cell.length_b   1.000
_cell.length_c   1.000
_cell.angle_alpha   90.00
_cell.angle_beta   90.00
_cell.angle_gamma   90.00
#
_symmetry.space_group_name_H-M   'P 1'
#
loop_
_entity.id
_entity.type
_entity.pdbx_description
1 polymer ?
#
loop_
_entity_poly.entity_id
_entity_poly.type
_entity_poly.pdbx_seq_one_letter_code
_entity_poly.pdbx_strand_id
1 'polypeptide(L)'
;MMSFDFQTYLRDEIMVKVDRSTMFASLEGREPLLDHNLIEFVASLPTEFHFKNHNDKSILKDITHKYIPKSLLERPKHGFSVPIGDWLKNDMRDIVYSTVNKESIKKTGLFNESVIISFLDDFYDGKKIGDKFIWNIFVYFQWQDKWLQKLIYYETIKLNPFPQKSKSLPTFVKDFI
;
A
#
# COMPACT_ATOMS: atom_id res chain seq x y z
N MET A 1 7.22 -1.75 21.69
CA MET A 1 6.29 -1.41 20.60
C MET A 1 6.84 -0.24 19.77
N MET A 2 7.07 0.96 20.31
CA MET A 2 7.64 2.09 19.55
C MET A 2 8.94 1.77 18.81
N SER A 3 9.90 1.11 19.49
CA SER A 3 11.18 0.72 18.85
C SER A 3 10.98 -0.26 17.69
N PHE A 4 10.02 -1.17 17.80
CA PHE A 4 9.67 -2.08 16.71
C PHE A 4 9.07 -1.34 15.53
N ASP A 5 8.09 -0.46 15.76
CA ASP A 5 7.46 0.33 14.69
C ASP A 5 8.48 1.24 14.00
N PHE A 6 9.45 1.80 14.75
CA PHE A 6 10.52 2.62 14.19
C PHE A 6 11.45 1.81 13.27
N GLN A 7 11.80 0.59 13.65
CA GLN A 7 12.72 -0.26 12.90
C GLN A 7 12.07 -0.99 11.72
N THR A 8 10.75 -1.11 11.69
CA THR A 8 10.02 -1.85 10.66
C THR A 8 9.05 -0.95 9.91
N TYR A 9 7.89 -0.66 10.49
CA TYR A 9 6.81 0.06 9.83
C TYR A 9 7.19 1.45 9.32
N LEU A 10 7.89 2.23 10.16
CA LEU A 10 8.33 3.57 9.75
C LEU A 10 9.34 3.48 8.61
N ARG A 11 10.38 2.65 8.77
CA ARG A 11 11.46 2.52 7.79
C ARG A 11 10.99 1.87 6.49
N ASP A 12 10.33 0.72 6.59
CA ASP A 12 10.09 -0.16 5.44
C ASP A 12 8.78 0.17 4.69
N GLU A 13 7.87 0.90 5.32
CA GLU A 13 6.60 1.27 4.70
C GLU A 13 6.43 2.79 4.56
N ILE A 14 6.42 3.54 5.67
CA ILE A 14 6.07 4.96 5.64
C ILE A 14 7.12 5.77 4.88
N MET A 15 8.41 5.61 5.23
CA MET A 15 9.49 6.37 4.60
C MET A 15 9.63 6.02 3.11
N VAL A 16 9.54 4.74 2.77
CA VAL A 16 9.59 4.30 1.37
C VAL A 16 8.43 4.87 0.55
N LYS A 17 7.23 4.90 1.14
CA LYS A 17 6.05 5.45 0.47
C LYS A 17 6.17 6.96 0.25
N VAL A 18 6.56 7.69 1.29
CA VAL A 18 6.72 9.16 1.22
C VAL A 18 7.81 9.51 0.20
N ASP A 19 8.99 8.89 0.30
CA ASP A 19 10.10 9.14 -0.61
C ASP A 19 9.71 8.89 -2.08
N ARG A 20 9.15 7.72 -2.39
CA ARG A 20 8.72 7.41 -3.76
C ARG A 20 7.63 8.34 -4.28
N SER A 21 6.69 8.74 -3.42
CA SER A 21 5.59 9.62 -3.83
C SER A 21 6.08 11.05 -4.10
N THR A 22 6.98 11.57 -3.28
CA THR A 22 7.57 12.90 -3.46
C THR A 22 8.54 12.93 -4.62
N MET A 23 9.40 11.91 -4.75
CA MET A 23 10.35 11.78 -5.86
C MET A 23 9.66 11.58 -7.21
N PHE A 24 8.49 10.96 -7.25
CA PHE A 24 7.68 10.90 -8.47
C PHE A 24 7.32 12.30 -8.99
N ALA A 25 7.16 13.28 -8.10
CA ALA A 25 6.95 14.68 -8.43
C ALA A 25 8.25 15.51 -8.42
N SER A 26 9.43 14.86 -8.42
CA SER A 26 10.75 15.51 -8.35
C SER A 26 10.94 16.38 -7.09
N LEU A 27 10.32 16.01 -5.98
CA LEU A 27 10.46 16.67 -4.68
C LEU A 27 11.26 15.80 -3.73
N GLU A 28 12.23 16.38 -3.03
CA GLU A 28 12.92 15.73 -1.93
C GLU A 28 12.13 15.95 -0.64
N GLY A 29 11.69 14.84 0.01
CA GLY A 29 11.08 14.88 1.33
C GLY A 29 12.15 15.04 2.41
N ARG A 30 11.96 16.01 3.30
CA ARG A 30 12.79 16.21 4.51
C ARG A 30 11.89 16.32 5.71
N GLU A 31 11.94 15.29 6.55
CA GLU A 31 11.02 15.11 7.67
C GLU A 31 11.64 15.70 8.96
N PRO A 32 11.25 16.91 9.44
CA PRO A 32 11.89 17.55 10.58
C PRO A 32 11.84 16.75 11.86
N LEU A 33 10.80 15.93 12.06
CA LEU A 33 10.65 15.10 13.24
C LEU A 33 11.48 13.82 13.19
N LEU A 34 12.19 13.56 12.09
CA LEU A 34 13.10 12.44 11.92
C LEU A 34 14.57 12.85 11.96
N ASP A 35 14.85 14.10 12.36
CA ASP A 35 16.22 14.52 12.67
C ASP A 35 16.84 13.63 13.75
N HIS A 36 18.05 13.11 13.51
CA HIS A 36 18.67 12.12 14.40
C HIS A 36 18.90 12.66 15.81
N ASN A 37 19.28 13.94 15.98
CA ASN A 37 19.48 14.53 17.29
C ASN A 37 18.15 14.61 18.06
N LEU A 38 17.07 14.94 17.37
CA LEU A 38 15.73 14.97 17.95
C LEU A 38 15.27 13.56 18.34
N ILE A 39 15.49 12.57 17.48
CA ILE A 39 15.15 11.16 17.77
C ILE A 39 15.93 10.65 18.98
N GLU A 40 17.25 10.85 19.04
CA GLU A 40 18.08 10.43 20.15
C GLU A 40 17.65 11.09 21.47
N PHE A 41 17.38 12.40 21.42
CA PHE A 41 16.84 13.11 22.57
C PHE A 41 15.50 12.53 23.03
N VAL A 42 14.54 12.38 22.12
CA VAL A 42 13.22 11.83 22.47
C VAL A 42 13.33 10.40 22.97
N ALA A 43 14.19 9.56 22.39
CA ALA A 43 14.41 8.18 22.83
C ALA A 43 15.01 8.11 24.25
N SER A 44 15.75 9.12 24.69
CA SER A 44 16.31 9.21 26.04
C SER A 44 15.29 9.58 27.12
N LEU A 45 14.11 10.09 26.72
CA LEU A 45 13.10 10.53 27.67
C LEU A 45 12.39 9.34 28.35
N PRO A 46 12.08 9.47 29.65
CA PRO A 46 11.24 8.49 30.35
C PRO A 46 9.87 8.29 29.68
N THR A 47 9.34 7.09 29.80
CA THR A 47 8.07 6.69 29.13
C THR A 47 6.88 7.60 29.49
N GLU A 48 6.88 8.17 30.67
CA GLU A 48 5.81 9.09 31.14
C GLU A 48 5.69 10.34 30.25
N PHE A 49 6.78 10.76 29.60
CA PHE A 49 6.76 11.88 28.67
C PHE A 49 6.16 11.52 27.33
N HIS A 50 6.24 10.25 26.93
CA HIS A 50 5.66 9.77 25.67
C HIS A 50 4.15 9.56 25.77
N PHE A 51 3.66 9.08 26.94
CA PHE A 51 2.27 8.69 27.17
C PHE A 51 1.72 9.32 28.44
N LYS A 52 1.32 10.57 28.36
CA LYS A 52 0.71 11.28 29.49
C LYS A 52 -0.81 11.10 29.44
N ASN A 53 -1.40 10.49 30.50
CA ASN A 53 -2.84 10.30 30.63
C ASN A 53 -3.49 9.54 29.46
N HIS A 54 -2.85 8.49 28.99
CA HIS A 54 -3.29 7.72 27.81
C HIS A 54 -3.44 8.55 26.52
N ASN A 55 -2.79 9.72 26.49
CA ASN A 55 -2.84 10.62 25.36
C ASN A 55 -1.58 10.46 24.51
N ASP A 56 -1.73 9.97 23.30
CA ASP A 56 -0.62 9.86 22.36
C ASP A 56 -0.09 11.25 21.97
N LYS A 57 1.21 11.36 21.76
CA LYS A 57 1.89 12.59 21.28
C LYS A 57 1.72 13.79 22.24
N SER A 58 1.68 13.54 23.56
CA SER A 58 1.42 14.58 24.57
C SER A 58 2.39 15.76 24.48
N ILE A 59 3.69 15.54 24.38
CA ILE A 59 4.71 16.60 24.27
C ILE A 59 4.45 17.48 23.03
N LEU A 60 4.21 16.85 21.90
CA LEU A 60 3.96 17.58 20.65
C LEU A 60 2.68 18.40 20.72
N LYS A 61 1.62 17.85 21.34
CA LYS A 61 0.37 18.58 21.57
C LYS A 61 0.57 19.76 22.50
N ASP A 62 1.27 19.56 23.63
CA ASP A 62 1.54 20.62 24.60
C ASP A 62 2.34 21.80 23.98
N ILE A 63 3.26 21.50 23.09
CA ILE A 63 3.99 22.54 22.32
C ILE A 63 3.05 23.23 21.34
N THR A 64 2.32 22.44 20.55
CA THR A 64 1.49 22.96 19.47
C THR A 64 0.32 23.82 19.98
N HIS A 65 -0.24 23.48 21.14
CA HIS A 65 -1.30 24.26 21.78
C HIS A 65 -0.90 25.67 22.23
N LYS A 66 0.41 25.96 22.26
CA LYS A 66 0.88 27.35 22.48
C LYS A 66 0.66 28.24 21.25
N TYR A 67 0.49 27.64 20.09
CA TYR A 67 0.37 28.34 18.80
C TYR A 67 -0.97 28.13 18.14
N ILE A 68 -1.61 26.98 18.37
CA ILE A 68 -2.85 26.57 17.71
C ILE A 68 -3.91 26.25 18.78
N PRO A 69 -5.14 26.80 18.66
CA PRO A 69 -6.25 26.48 19.58
C PRO A 69 -6.53 24.98 19.67
N LYS A 70 -6.82 24.49 20.87
CA LYS A 70 -7.11 23.07 21.13
C LYS A 70 -8.24 22.53 20.27
N SER A 71 -9.28 23.32 20.04
CA SER A 71 -10.45 22.94 19.23
C SER A 71 -10.12 22.53 17.79
N LEU A 72 -8.99 22.99 17.25
CA LEU A 72 -8.54 22.62 15.91
C LEU A 72 -7.72 21.32 15.89
N LEU A 73 -7.13 20.92 16.99
CA LEU A 73 -6.24 19.75 17.11
C LEU A 73 -6.90 18.56 17.79
N GLU A 74 -7.81 18.79 18.74
CA GLU A 74 -8.53 17.75 19.47
C GLU A 74 -9.71 17.23 18.65
N ARG A 75 -9.39 16.32 17.73
CA ARG A 75 -10.36 15.61 16.90
C ARG A 75 -10.13 14.10 17.00
N PRO A 76 -11.17 13.27 16.76
CA PRO A 76 -11.02 11.84 16.71
C PRO A 76 -9.90 11.44 15.74
N LYS A 77 -9.06 10.47 16.17
CA LYS A 77 -7.99 9.96 15.32
C LYS A 77 -8.59 9.25 14.12
N HIS A 78 -8.37 9.78 12.93
CA HIS A 78 -8.57 9.08 11.67
C HIS A 78 -7.23 8.52 11.18
N GLY A 79 -7.19 7.20 10.96
CA GLY A 79 -6.04 6.58 10.28
C GLY A 79 -6.01 6.98 8.79
N PHE A 80 -4.89 6.68 8.12
CA PHE A 80 -4.75 6.82 6.66
C PHE A 80 -5.55 5.71 5.92
N SER A 81 -6.83 5.54 6.27
CA SER A 81 -7.70 4.61 5.58
C SER A 81 -8.35 5.29 4.39
N VAL A 82 -8.30 4.63 3.25
CA VAL A 82 -9.08 5.00 2.08
C VAL A 82 -10.38 4.19 2.07
N PRO A 83 -11.47 4.67 1.47
CA PRO A 83 -12.77 3.98 1.45
C PRO A 83 -12.77 2.83 0.42
N ILE A 84 -11.86 1.87 0.60
CA ILE A 84 -11.68 0.73 -0.32
C ILE A 84 -12.98 -0.05 -0.50
N GLY A 85 -13.75 -0.24 0.59
CA GLY A 85 -14.99 -0.98 0.54
C GLY A 85 -16.03 -0.33 -0.37
N ASP A 86 -16.14 1.01 -0.32
CA ASP A 86 -17.05 1.75 -1.18
C ASP A 86 -16.60 1.74 -2.64
N TRP A 87 -15.30 1.89 -2.89
CA TRP A 87 -14.74 1.80 -4.25
C TRP A 87 -14.96 0.43 -4.87
N LEU A 88 -14.67 -0.64 -4.13
CA LEU A 88 -14.88 -2.01 -4.61
C LEU A 88 -16.34 -2.27 -4.94
N LYS A 89 -17.28 -1.80 -4.10
CA LYS A 89 -18.72 -2.02 -4.29
C LYS A 89 -19.30 -1.24 -5.46
N ASN A 90 -18.77 -0.06 -5.75
CA ASN A 90 -19.31 0.86 -6.74
C ASN A 90 -18.39 0.95 -7.97
N ASP A 91 -17.41 1.85 -7.91
CA ASP A 91 -16.61 2.26 -9.07
C ASP A 91 -15.73 1.14 -9.65
N MET A 92 -15.30 0.20 -8.81
CA MET A 92 -14.37 -0.86 -9.20
C MET A 92 -15.03 -2.21 -9.47
N ARG A 93 -16.35 -2.33 -9.35
CA ARG A 93 -17.05 -3.62 -9.48
C ARG A 93 -16.70 -4.34 -10.79
N ASP A 94 -16.85 -3.65 -11.91
CA ASP A 94 -16.65 -4.25 -13.24
C ASP A 94 -15.19 -4.65 -13.47
N ILE A 95 -14.25 -3.81 -13.02
CA ILE A 95 -12.82 -4.11 -13.14
C ILE A 95 -12.41 -5.29 -12.24
N VAL A 96 -13.02 -5.44 -11.07
CA VAL A 96 -12.77 -6.59 -10.20
C VAL A 96 -13.24 -7.88 -10.87
N TYR A 97 -14.48 -7.92 -11.40
CA TYR A 97 -14.98 -9.12 -12.07
C TYR A 97 -14.24 -9.44 -13.38
N SER A 98 -13.83 -8.42 -14.15
CA SER A 98 -13.03 -8.66 -15.35
C SER A 98 -11.63 -9.19 -15.03
N THR A 99 -11.05 -8.78 -13.91
CA THR A 99 -9.72 -9.21 -13.49
C THR A 99 -9.76 -10.58 -12.79
N VAL A 100 -10.68 -10.76 -11.85
CA VAL A 100 -10.82 -11.97 -11.03
C VAL A 100 -11.95 -12.81 -11.57
N ASN A 101 -11.71 -13.50 -12.66
CA ASN A 101 -12.66 -14.37 -13.33
C ASN A 101 -12.19 -15.84 -13.32
N LYS A 102 -13.06 -16.74 -13.75
CA LYS A 102 -12.77 -18.19 -13.75
C LYS A 102 -11.50 -18.54 -14.51
N GLU A 103 -11.26 -17.90 -15.64
CA GLU A 103 -10.10 -18.17 -16.48
C GLU A 103 -8.80 -17.70 -15.78
N SER A 104 -8.79 -16.47 -15.27
CA SER A 104 -7.64 -15.94 -14.55
C SER A 104 -7.32 -16.76 -13.31
N ILE A 105 -8.33 -17.21 -12.54
CA ILE A 105 -8.15 -18.05 -11.37
C ILE A 105 -7.54 -19.40 -11.73
N LYS A 106 -8.09 -20.10 -12.73
CA LYS A 106 -7.55 -21.39 -13.20
C LYS A 106 -6.10 -21.28 -13.67
N LYS A 107 -5.78 -20.22 -14.39
CA LYS A 107 -4.41 -19.98 -14.90
C LYS A 107 -3.36 -19.89 -13.79
N THR A 108 -3.73 -19.48 -12.57
CA THR A 108 -2.78 -19.41 -11.46
C THR A 108 -2.39 -20.78 -10.92
N GLY A 109 -3.32 -21.74 -10.92
CA GLY A 109 -3.17 -23.02 -10.23
C GLY A 109 -3.06 -22.95 -8.71
N LEU A 110 -3.22 -21.74 -8.12
CA LEU A 110 -3.02 -21.50 -6.68
C LEU A 110 -4.34 -21.47 -5.89
N PHE A 111 -5.43 -21.11 -6.53
CA PHE A 111 -6.69 -20.85 -5.86
C PHE A 111 -7.77 -21.83 -6.31
N ASN A 112 -8.67 -22.15 -5.38
CA ASN A 112 -9.89 -22.86 -5.72
C ASN A 112 -10.89 -21.88 -6.34
N GLU A 113 -11.25 -22.10 -7.62
CA GLU A 113 -12.15 -21.24 -8.39
C GLU A 113 -13.50 -21.01 -7.70
N SER A 114 -14.14 -22.10 -7.25
CA SER A 114 -15.48 -22.00 -6.65
C SER A 114 -15.48 -21.19 -5.36
N VAL A 115 -14.40 -21.28 -4.59
CA VAL A 115 -14.24 -20.53 -3.33
C VAL A 115 -14.06 -19.04 -3.61
N ILE A 116 -13.17 -18.68 -4.54
CA ILE A 116 -12.93 -17.26 -4.86
C ILE A 116 -14.18 -16.60 -5.45
N ILE A 117 -14.85 -17.26 -6.39
CA ILE A 117 -16.08 -16.73 -6.99
C ILE A 117 -17.18 -16.58 -5.93
N SER A 118 -17.36 -17.57 -5.05
CA SER A 118 -18.33 -17.47 -3.95
C SER A 118 -18.03 -16.28 -3.02
N PHE A 119 -16.76 -16.00 -2.72
CA PHE A 119 -16.40 -14.84 -1.91
C PHE A 119 -16.70 -13.52 -2.60
N LEU A 120 -16.49 -13.43 -3.91
CA LEU A 120 -16.86 -12.24 -4.68
C LEU A 120 -18.38 -12.03 -4.67
N ASP A 121 -19.14 -13.06 -4.99
CA ASP A 121 -20.59 -12.99 -5.03
C ASP A 121 -21.15 -12.62 -3.64
N ASP A 122 -20.68 -13.26 -2.58
CA ASP A 122 -21.09 -12.98 -1.21
C ASP A 122 -20.75 -11.53 -0.79
N PHE A 123 -19.63 -10.98 -1.23
CA PHE A 123 -19.25 -9.60 -0.97
C PHE A 123 -20.20 -8.60 -1.66
N TYR A 124 -20.52 -8.85 -2.94
CA TYR A 124 -21.41 -7.98 -3.71
C TYR A 124 -22.89 -8.14 -3.34
N ASP A 125 -23.28 -9.30 -2.79
CA ASP A 125 -24.59 -9.55 -2.21
C ASP A 125 -24.77 -8.95 -0.79
N GLY A 126 -23.73 -8.29 -0.27
CA GLY A 126 -23.78 -7.60 1.02
C GLY A 126 -23.57 -8.50 2.24
N LYS A 127 -23.12 -9.73 2.04
CA LYS A 127 -22.72 -10.61 3.15
C LYS A 127 -21.42 -10.09 3.81
N LYS A 128 -21.16 -10.53 5.06
CA LYS A 128 -19.99 -10.05 5.83
C LYS A 128 -18.66 -10.65 5.33
N ILE A 129 -18.27 -10.31 4.12
CA ILE A 129 -16.91 -10.55 3.62
C ILE A 129 -16.12 -9.25 3.70
N GLY A 130 -14.93 -9.31 4.28
CA GLY A 130 -14.10 -8.13 4.48
C GLY A 130 -13.60 -7.56 3.15
N ASP A 131 -13.82 -6.28 2.93
CA ASP A 131 -13.30 -5.50 1.79
C ASP A 131 -11.79 -5.67 1.56
N LYS A 132 -11.01 -5.79 2.65
CA LYS A 132 -9.57 -6.07 2.59
C LYS A 132 -9.23 -7.39 1.90
N PHE A 133 -10.06 -8.41 2.10
CA PHE A 133 -9.84 -9.71 1.45
C PHE A 133 -10.04 -9.59 -0.07
N ILE A 134 -11.13 -8.96 -0.50
CA ILE A 134 -11.41 -8.73 -1.92
C ILE A 134 -10.32 -7.86 -2.56
N TRP A 135 -9.90 -6.80 -1.85
CA TRP A 135 -8.80 -5.94 -2.28
C TRP A 135 -7.51 -6.73 -2.51
N ASN A 136 -7.11 -7.57 -1.57
CA ASN A 136 -5.88 -8.37 -1.69
C ASN A 136 -5.94 -9.34 -2.87
N ILE A 137 -7.07 -10.01 -3.08
CA ILE A 137 -7.29 -10.88 -4.23
C ILE A 137 -7.17 -10.08 -5.53
N PHE A 138 -7.87 -8.95 -5.64
CA PHE A 138 -7.83 -8.09 -6.80
C PHE A 138 -6.39 -7.60 -7.12
N VAL A 139 -5.68 -7.09 -6.11
CA VAL A 139 -4.30 -6.60 -6.26
C VAL A 139 -3.35 -7.74 -6.68
N TYR A 140 -3.54 -8.96 -6.12
CA TYR A 140 -2.75 -10.11 -6.53
C TYR A 140 -2.91 -10.41 -8.02
N PHE A 141 -4.15 -10.44 -8.54
CA PHE A 141 -4.38 -10.71 -9.96
C PHE A 141 -3.87 -9.59 -10.87
N GLN A 142 -3.99 -8.32 -10.46
CA GLN A 142 -3.40 -7.18 -11.17
C GLN A 142 -1.86 -7.28 -11.21
N TRP A 143 -1.24 -7.63 -10.08
CA TRP A 143 0.20 -7.84 -10.00
C TRP A 143 0.66 -9.00 -10.89
N GLN A 144 -0.06 -10.12 -10.85
CA GLN A 144 0.24 -11.29 -11.67
C GLN A 144 0.19 -10.97 -13.16
N ASP A 145 -0.85 -10.29 -13.60
CA ASP A 145 -1.00 -9.91 -15.00
C ASP A 145 0.14 -8.97 -15.44
N LYS A 146 0.45 -7.98 -14.61
CA LYS A 146 1.48 -6.99 -14.93
C LYS A 146 2.90 -7.58 -14.93
N TRP A 147 3.23 -8.44 -13.98
CA TRP A 147 4.62 -8.81 -13.69
C TRP A 147 4.98 -10.24 -14.05
N LEU A 148 4.14 -11.24 -13.81
CA LEU A 148 4.49 -12.63 -14.10
C LEU A 148 4.49 -12.92 -15.60
N GLN A 149 3.62 -12.33 -16.37
CA GLN A 149 3.67 -12.47 -17.83
C GLN A 149 4.96 -11.87 -18.41
N LYS A 150 5.45 -10.79 -17.85
CA LYS A 150 6.72 -10.18 -18.22
C LYS A 150 7.93 -11.05 -17.86
N LEU A 151 7.92 -11.64 -16.67
CA LEU A 151 8.99 -12.55 -16.23
C LEU A 151 9.08 -13.77 -17.16
N ILE A 152 7.97 -14.40 -17.51
CA ILE A 152 7.94 -15.51 -18.47
C ILE A 152 8.49 -15.07 -19.82
N TYR A 153 8.15 -13.87 -20.27
CA TYR A 153 8.69 -13.31 -21.51
C TYR A 153 10.21 -13.13 -21.46
N TYR A 154 10.76 -12.59 -20.37
CA TYR A 154 12.21 -12.42 -20.18
C TYR A 154 12.95 -13.76 -20.07
N GLU A 155 12.39 -14.74 -19.39
CA GLU A 155 12.97 -16.09 -19.33
C GLU A 155 12.96 -16.74 -20.72
N THR A 156 11.89 -16.59 -21.47
CA THR A 156 11.79 -17.12 -22.85
C THR A 156 12.82 -16.46 -23.77
N ILE A 157 13.10 -15.16 -23.61
CA ILE A 157 14.15 -14.46 -24.37
C ILE A 157 15.55 -14.96 -23.98
N LYS A 158 15.80 -15.17 -22.69
CA LYS A 158 17.10 -15.70 -22.21
C LYS A 158 17.36 -17.10 -22.73
N LEU A 159 16.34 -17.95 -22.82
CA LEU A 159 16.46 -19.32 -23.34
C LEU A 159 16.62 -19.36 -24.88
N ASN A 160 16.32 -18.26 -25.57
CA ASN A 160 16.45 -18.17 -27.03
C ASN A 160 17.22 -16.89 -27.43
N PRO A 161 18.57 -16.89 -27.32
CA PRO A 161 19.41 -15.70 -27.48
C PRO A 161 19.43 -15.11 -28.89
N PHE A 162 18.79 -15.76 -29.87
CA PHE A 162 18.67 -15.24 -31.23
C PHE A 162 17.24 -14.76 -31.49
N PRO A 163 16.96 -13.46 -31.39
CA PRO A 163 15.65 -12.95 -31.77
C PRO A 163 15.41 -13.19 -33.24
N GLN A 164 14.41 -13.97 -33.56
CA GLN A 164 13.82 -13.98 -34.91
C GLN A 164 13.48 -12.57 -35.29
N LYS A 165 13.96 -12.09 -36.42
CA LYS A 165 13.80 -10.73 -36.94
C LYS A 165 12.37 -10.25 -36.81
N SER A 166 12.24 -9.03 -36.28
CA SER A 166 11.08 -8.13 -36.32
C SER A 166 9.80 -8.57 -35.59
N LYS A 167 9.75 -8.27 -34.30
CA LYS A 167 8.53 -7.66 -33.72
C LYS A 167 9.00 -6.44 -32.95
N SER A 168 8.46 -5.28 -33.29
CA SER A 168 8.70 -4.02 -32.59
C SER A 168 8.60 -4.22 -31.09
N LEU A 169 9.56 -3.66 -30.34
CA LEU A 169 9.51 -3.62 -28.88
C LEU A 169 8.12 -3.23 -28.42
N PRO A 170 7.53 -3.97 -27.46
CA PRO A 170 6.24 -3.59 -26.90
C PRO A 170 6.29 -2.14 -26.41
N THR A 171 5.21 -1.40 -26.62
CA THR A 171 5.11 0.04 -26.36
C THR A 171 5.59 0.41 -24.94
N PHE A 172 5.42 -0.48 -23.97
CA PHE A 172 5.81 -0.23 -22.58
C PHE A 172 7.34 -0.20 -22.33
N VAL A 173 8.15 -0.76 -23.23
CA VAL A 173 9.63 -0.68 -23.11
C VAL A 173 10.13 0.70 -23.54
N LYS A 174 9.36 1.40 -24.37
CA LYS A 174 9.67 2.78 -24.79
C LYS A 174 9.48 3.82 -23.68
N ASP A 175 8.70 3.49 -22.65
CA ASP A 175 8.43 4.39 -21.52
C ASP A 175 9.45 4.23 -20.38
N PHE A 176 10.46 3.35 -20.54
CA PHE A 176 11.50 3.07 -19.54
C PHE A 176 12.94 3.22 -20.06
N ILE A 177 13.12 3.65 -21.30
CA ILE A 177 14.40 4.05 -21.89
C ILE A 177 14.30 5.52 -22.30
#